data_d5452df30a9c3ed54f1a44b4f4379a09
#
_entry.id   d5452df30a9c3ed54f1a44b4f4379a09
#
_cell.length_a   1.000
_cell.length_b   1.000
_cell.length_c   1.000
_cell.angle_alpha   90.00
_cell.angle_beta   90.00
_cell.angle_gamma   90.00
#
_symmetry.space_group_name_H-M   'P 1'
#
loop_
_entity.id
_entity.type
_entity.pdbx_description
1 polymer ?
#
loop_
_entity_poly.entity_id
_entity_poly.type
_entity_poly.pdbx_seq_one_letter_code
_entity_poly.pdbx_strand_id
1 'polypeptide(L)'
;MELTTKQKAAFGIGAVGKDMVYALSASYVMYYYQDVLGLPATFVGLILVIARVFDAFNDPFMGVLVAKTRTRWGRFRPWILSGTVLNAVVLYALFAAPVLEGADMMVYFSVIYILWGVTYTMMDIPYWSMIPAVTRTPADRENLSVVGRTCAGVGSALIAMFTMLLVGALGGDSERTGFRWVALLVAVIFVVAEAICCASVKETGSAEIKTATVGEMFKALFSNDQALVVVGSIVLINSALYLTSNFIIYFFKYDFGGTGWKASYTLFSTIGGAAQILAMMVLYPVLGKMLSHAAGY
;
A
#
# COMPACT_ATOMS: atom_id res chain seq x y z
N MET A 1 24.04 -1.42 17.40
CA MET A 1 24.43 -2.14 16.17
C MET A 1 23.72 -1.45 15.04
N GLU A 2 24.41 -1.08 13.98
CA GLU A 2 23.80 -0.65 12.72
C GLU A 2 23.05 -1.81 12.10
N LEU A 3 21.97 -1.52 11.38
CA LEU A 3 21.24 -2.54 10.63
C LEU A 3 22.15 -3.13 9.55
N THR A 4 22.26 -4.44 9.54
CA THR A 4 23.01 -5.14 8.48
C THR A 4 22.31 -4.96 7.12
N THR A 5 23.09 -5.08 6.03
CA THR A 5 22.53 -5.04 4.67
C THR A 5 21.41 -6.08 4.47
N LYS A 6 21.53 -7.25 5.10
CA LYS A 6 20.49 -8.29 5.07
C LYS A 6 19.19 -7.83 5.73
N GLN A 7 19.26 -7.10 6.85
CA GLN A 7 18.08 -6.58 7.53
C GLN A 7 17.43 -5.45 6.73
N LYS A 8 18.21 -4.55 6.12
CA LYS A 8 17.71 -3.51 5.22
C LYS A 8 17.02 -4.13 4.00
N ALA A 9 17.62 -5.16 3.40
CA ALA A 9 17.02 -5.89 2.27
C ALA A 9 15.72 -6.60 2.67
N ALA A 10 15.68 -7.25 3.84
CA ALA A 10 14.47 -7.92 4.33
C ALA A 10 13.33 -6.93 4.60
N PHE A 11 13.65 -5.74 5.15
CA PHE A 11 12.69 -4.65 5.29
C PHE A 11 12.18 -4.18 3.92
N GLY A 12 13.07 -4.00 2.93
CA GLY A 12 12.68 -3.65 1.57
C GLY A 12 11.76 -4.70 0.91
N ILE A 13 12.04 -6.00 1.12
CA ILE A 13 11.19 -7.09 0.60
C ILE A 13 9.77 -6.99 1.19
N GLY A 14 9.63 -6.75 2.50
CA GLY A 14 8.33 -6.48 3.13
C GLY A 14 7.61 -5.31 2.46
N ALA A 15 8.32 -4.20 2.21
CA ALA A 15 7.76 -3.04 1.50
C ALA A 15 7.24 -3.40 0.10
N VAL A 16 7.96 -4.22 -0.67
CA VAL A 16 7.47 -4.70 -1.98
C VAL A 16 6.14 -5.44 -1.83
N GLY A 17 6.08 -6.44 -0.93
CA GLY A 17 4.89 -7.26 -0.75
C GLY A 17 3.66 -6.46 -0.33
N LYS A 18 3.80 -5.60 0.67
CA LYS A 18 2.67 -4.80 1.16
C LYS A 18 2.15 -3.79 0.14
N ASP A 19 3.05 -3.16 -0.62
CA ASP A 19 2.63 -2.20 -1.65
C ASP A 19 2.06 -2.87 -2.91
N MET A 20 2.42 -4.12 -3.21
CA MET A 20 1.71 -4.92 -4.22
C MET A 20 0.23 -5.09 -3.85
N VAL A 21 -0.07 -5.42 -2.60
CA VAL A 21 -1.46 -5.54 -2.10
C VAL A 21 -2.19 -4.21 -2.19
N TYR A 22 -1.54 -3.13 -1.74
CA TYR A 22 -2.12 -1.80 -1.80
C TYR A 22 -2.41 -1.35 -3.23
N ALA A 23 -1.44 -1.48 -4.13
CA ALA A 23 -1.56 -1.08 -5.52
C ALA A 23 -2.63 -1.88 -6.27
N LEU A 24 -2.74 -3.20 -6.00
CA LEU A 24 -3.79 -4.03 -6.59
C LEU A 24 -5.18 -3.52 -6.20
N SER A 25 -5.40 -3.25 -4.92
CA SER A 25 -6.67 -2.68 -4.45
C SER A 25 -6.89 -1.26 -5.01
N ALA A 26 -5.91 -0.36 -4.85
CA ALA A 26 -6.06 1.03 -5.23
C ALA A 26 -6.33 1.24 -6.73
N SER A 27 -5.75 0.41 -7.60
CA SER A 27 -5.85 0.58 -9.06
C SER A 27 -6.96 -0.24 -9.72
N TYR A 28 -7.37 -1.37 -9.12
CA TYR A 28 -8.24 -2.32 -9.81
C TYR A 28 -9.56 -2.64 -9.11
N VAL A 29 -9.77 -2.25 -7.84
CA VAL A 29 -11.04 -2.51 -7.13
C VAL A 29 -12.21 -1.85 -7.86
N MET A 30 -12.07 -0.59 -8.26
CA MET A 30 -13.14 0.10 -8.98
C MET A 30 -13.45 -0.61 -10.30
N TYR A 31 -12.44 -0.93 -11.11
CA TYR A 31 -12.61 -1.67 -12.35
C TYR A 31 -13.25 -3.04 -12.13
N TYR A 32 -12.78 -3.80 -11.16
CA TYR A 32 -13.28 -5.15 -10.88
C TYR A 32 -14.76 -5.13 -10.47
N TYR A 33 -15.15 -4.28 -9.53
CA TYR A 33 -16.55 -4.24 -9.06
C TYR A 33 -17.49 -3.57 -10.05
N GLN A 34 -17.05 -2.55 -10.75
CA GLN A 34 -17.89 -1.87 -11.75
C GLN A 34 -17.97 -2.63 -13.05
N ASP A 35 -16.82 -2.95 -13.68
CA ASP A 35 -16.77 -3.43 -15.05
C ASP A 35 -16.82 -4.95 -15.16
N VAL A 36 -16.30 -5.69 -14.17
CA VAL A 36 -16.29 -7.16 -14.18
C VAL A 36 -17.51 -7.72 -13.44
N LEU A 37 -17.92 -7.11 -12.33
CA LEU A 37 -19.07 -7.56 -11.53
C LEU A 37 -20.35 -6.77 -11.77
N GLY A 38 -20.32 -5.65 -12.49
CA GLY A 38 -21.50 -4.89 -12.92
C GLY A 38 -22.14 -4.01 -11.84
N LEU A 39 -21.43 -3.67 -10.75
CA LEU A 39 -21.96 -2.74 -9.75
C LEU A 39 -22.00 -1.30 -10.29
N PRO A 40 -22.98 -0.47 -9.86
CA PRO A 40 -23.05 0.93 -10.26
C PRO A 40 -21.78 1.70 -9.82
N ALA A 41 -21.16 2.43 -10.75
CA ALA A 41 -19.94 3.22 -10.49
C ALA A 41 -20.10 4.20 -9.32
N THR A 42 -21.28 4.85 -9.23
CA THR A 42 -21.60 5.79 -8.16
C THR A 42 -21.56 5.11 -6.78
N PHE A 43 -22.10 3.88 -6.69
CA PHE A 43 -22.09 3.12 -5.45
C PHE A 43 -20.65 2.71 -5.08
N VAL A 44 -19.90 2.16 -6.02
CA VAL A 44 -18.48 1.77 -5.77
C VAL A 44 -17.69 3.00 -5.33
N GLY A 45 -17.79 4.12 -6.05
CA GLY A 45 -17.12 5.36 -5.69
C GLY A 45 -17.50 5.88 -4.31
N LEU A 46 -18.78 5.80 -3.93
CA LEU A 46 -19.25 6.19 -2.60
C LEU A 46 -18.60 5.36 -1.49
N ILE A 47 -18.53 4.03 -1.66
CA ILE A 47 -17.88 3.15 -0.68
C ILE A 47 -16.37 3.44 -0.58
N LEU A 48 -15.69 3.73 -1.69
CA LEU A 48 -14.28 4.14 -1.67
C LEU A 48 -14.08 5.43 -0.85
N VAL A 49 -14.97 6.41 -0.98
CA VAL A 49 -14.91 7.65 -0.18
C VAL A 49 -15.19 7.37 1.29
N ILE A 50 -16.25 6.62 1.60
CA ILE A 50 -16.60 6.25 2.99
C ILE A 50 -15.42 5.53 3.66
N ALA A 51 -14.76 4.60 2.97
CA ALA A 51 -13.60 3.92 3.49
C ALA A 51 -12.44 4.88 3.79
N ARG A 52 -12.18 5.88 2.95
CA ARG A 52 -11.15 6.91 3.23
C ARG A 52 -11.47 7.74 4.46
N VAL A 53 -12.75 8.10 4.65
CA VAL A 53 -13.18 8.79 5.87
C VAL A 53 -13.01 7.89 7.09
N PHE A 54 -13.37 6.62 6.97
CA PHE A 54 -13.19 5.64 8.03
C PHE A 54 -11.69 5.45 8.39
N ASP A 55 -10.81 5.34 7.41
CA ASP A 55 -9.36 5.23 7.61
C ASP A 55 -8.82 6.40 8.44
N ALA A 56 -9.30 7.64 8.20
CA ALA A 56 -8.87 8.83 8.94
C ALA A 56 -9.11 8.72 10.47
N PHE A 57 -10.11 7.95 10.89
CA PHE A 57 -10.36 7.65 12.30
C PHE A 57 -9.66 6.38 12.78
N ASN A 58 -9.63 5.36 11.93
CA ASN A 58 -9.04 4.06 12.25
C ASN A 58 -7.52 4.14 12.45
N ASP A 59 -6.82 4.92 11.63
CA ASP A 59 -5.35 5.00 11.66
C ASP A 59 -4.79 5.54 12.99
N PRO A 60 -5.28 6.67 13.56
CA PRO A 60 -4.86 7.11 14.88
C PRO A 60 -5.17 6.11 15.99
N PHE A 61 -6.32 5.42 15.90
CA PHE A 61 -6.70 4.39 16.88
C PHE A 61 -5.73 3.21 16.85
N MET A 62 -5.40 2.71 15.65
CA MET A 62 -4.39 1.66 15.48
C MET A 62 -3.02 2.10 15.98
N GLY A 63 -2.60 3.33 15.71
CA GLY A 63 -1.35 3.89 16.24
C GLY A 63 -1.27 3.79 17.76
N VAL A 64 -2.35 4.13 18.48
CA VAL A 64 -2.43 4.02 19.93
C VAL A 64 -2.40 2.57 20.41
N LEU A 65 -3.13 1.66 19.75
CA LEU A 65 -3.13 0.23 20.09
C LEU A 65 -1.74 -0.38 19.95
N VAL A 66 -1.07 -0.12 18.85
CA VAL A 66 0.29 -0.58 18.57
C VAL A 66 1.27 -0.02 19.62
N ALA A 67 1.18 1.28 19.93
CA ALA A 67 2.04 1.91 20.92
C ALA A 67 1.91 1.33 22.35
N LYS A 68 0.71 0.85 22.71
CA LYS A 68 0.44 0.20 24.00
C LYS A 68 0.80 -1.29 24.05
N THR A 69 1.03 -1.90 22.90
CA THR A 69 1.31 -3.33 22.82
C THR A 69 2.70 -3.67 23.36
N ARG A 70 2.78 -4.70 24.21
CA ARG A 70 4.03 -5.26 24.73
C ARG A 70 3.94 -6.79 24.66
N THR A 71 4.72 -7.39 23.77
CA THR A 71 4.79 -8.86 23.64
C THR A 71 6.23 -9.35 23.67
N ARG A 72 6.41 -10.68 23.84
CA ARG A 72 7.74 -11.32 23.78
C ARG A 72 8.38 -11.18 22.38
N TRP A 73 7.58 -10.97 21.34
CA TRP A 73 8.04 -10.82 19.95
C TRP A 73 8.33 -9.38 19.57
N GLY A 74 8.16 -8.45 20.49
CA GLY A 74 8.26 -7.01 20.27
C GLY A 74 6.88 -6.34 20.24
N ARG A 75 6.87 -5.07 19.86
CA ARG A 75 5.67 -4.24 19.80
C ARG A 75 4.99 -4.32 18.44
N PHE A 76 5.77 -4.26 17.34
CA PHE A 76 5.28 -4.10 15.97
C PHE A 76 5.06 -5.43 15.26
N ARG A 77 5.99 -6.38 15.41
CA ARG A 77 5.99 -7.67 14.70
C ARG A 77 4.70 -8.48 14.83
N PRO A 78 4.07 -8.61 16.01
CA PRO A 78 2.80 -9.33 16.14
C PRO A 78 1.69 -8.72 15.28
N TRP A 79 1.62 -7.39 15.26
CA TRP A 79 0.63 -6.66 14.45
C TRP A 79 0.90 -6.79 12.95
N ILE A 80 2.16 -6.68 12.54
CA ILE A 80 2.55 -6.89 11.13
C ILE A 80 2.13 -8.29 10.69
N LEU A 81 2.48 -9.34 11.41
CA LEU A 81 2.17 -10.71 11.00
C LEU A 81 0.67 -10.99 11.03
N SER A 82 -0.04 -10.63 12.10
CA SER A 82 -1.49 -10.87 12.19
C SER A 82 -2.25 -10.05 11.15
N GLY A 83 -1.90 -8.77 10.99
CA GLY A 83 -2.48 -7.90 9.96
C GLY A 83 -2.23 -8.42 8.55
N THR A 84 -1.01 -8.90 8.26
CA THR A 84 -0.65 -9.50 6.97
C THR A 84 -1.51 -10.72 6.64
N VAL A 85 -1.62 -11.68 7.57
CA VAL A 85 -2.42 -12.89 7.32
C VAL A 85 -3.90 -12.55 7.13
N LEU A 86 -4.46 -11.71 8.01
CA LEU A 86 -5.85 -11.27 7.89
C LEU A 86 -6.09 -10.50 6.59
N ASN A 87 -5.22 -9.57 6.26
CA ASN A 87 -5.35 -8.77 5.04
C ASN A 87 -5.18 -9.61 3.77
N ALA A 88 -4.30 -10.61 3.76
CA ALA A 88 -4.15 -11.55 2.64
C ALA A 88 -5.45 -12.34 2.38
N VAL A 89 -6.12 -12.81 3.44
CA VAL A 89 -7.42 -13.48 3.34
C VAL A 89 -8.49 -12.52 2.81
N VAL A 90 -8.54 -11.31 3.35
CA VAL A 90 -9.52 -10.30 2.95
C VAL A 90 -9.26 -9.81 1.52
N LEU A 91 -7.99 -9.63 1.11
CA LEU A 91 -7.64 -9.32 -0.28
C LEU A 91 -8.12 -10.40 -1.24
N TYR A 92 -7.87 -11.66 -0.89
CA TYR A 92 -8.37 -12.77 -1.70
C TYR A 92 -9.89 -12.75 -1.79
N ALA A 93 -10.61 -12.57 -0.68
CA ALA A 93 -12.06 -12.45 -0.67
C ALA A 93 -12.55 -11.25 -1.50
N LEU A 94 -11.84 -10.13 -1.48
CA LEU A 94 -12.17 -8.92 -2.24
C LEU A 94 -12.21 -9.20 -3.76
N PHE A 95 -11.26 -9.97 -4.29
CA PHE A 95 -11.18 -10.30 -5.72
C PHE A 95 -11.72 -11.70 -6.08
N ALA A 96 -12.04 -12.52 -5.11
CA ALA A 96 -12.73 -13.80 -5.28
C ALA A 96 -14.20 -13.73 -4.85
N ALA A 97 -14.83 -12.57 -5.08
CA ALA A 97 -16.20 -12.31 -4.67
C ALA A 97 -17.15 -13.45 -5.07
N PRO A 98 -18.07 -13.89 -4.20
CA PRO A 98 -19.05 -14.94 -4.51
C PRO A 98 -20.02 -14.47 -5.62
N VAL A 99 -20.74 -15.39 -6.21
CA VAL A 99 -21.78 -15.06 -7.21
C VAL A 99 -23.00 -14.55 -6.45
N LEU A 100 -23.08 -13.26 -6.28
CA LEU A 100 -24.18 -12.53 -5.65
C LEU A 100 -24.73 -11.52 -6.65
N GLU A 101 -25.99 -11.14 -6.49
CA GLU A 101 -26.66 -10.18 -7.37
C GLU A 101 -27.23 -8.99 -6.57
N GLY A 102 -27.34 -7.86 -7.24
CA GLY A 102 -28.04 -6.68 -6.72
C GLY A 102 -27.53 -6.22 -5.35
N ALA A 103 -28.45 -6.11 -4.39
CA ALA A 103 -28.17 -5.58 -3.05
C ALA A 103 -27.18 -6.45 -2.25
N ASP A 104 -27.20 -7.76 -2.42
CA ASP A 104 -26.31 -8.67 -1.67
C ASP A 104 -24.84 -8.46 -2.07
N MET A 105 -24.57 -8.22 -3.36
CA MET A 105 -23.24 -7.89 -3.82
C MET A 105 -22.80 -6.51 -3.30
N MET A 106 -23.70 -5.53 -3.22
CA MET A 106 -23.41 -4.22 -2.66
C MET A 106 -23.03 -4.31 -1.17
N VAL A 107 -23.77 -5.08 -0.39
CA VAL A 107 -23.47 -5.32 1.04
C VAL A 107 -22.12 -6.04 1.17
N TYR A 108 -21.90 -7.09 0.39
CA TYR A 108 -20.64 -7.82 0.39
C TYR A 108 -19.46 -6.91 0.13
N PHE A 109 -19.51 -6.11 -0.95
CA PHE A 109 -18.45 -5.17 -1.29
C PHE A 109 -18.20 -4.16 -0.18
N SER A 110 -19.25 -3.57 0.38
CA SER A 110 -19.13 -2.57 1.45
C SER A 110 -18.39 -3.14 2.67
N VAL A 111 -18.78 -4.34 3.10
CA VAL A 111 -18.17 -4.98 4.27
C VAL A 111 -16.73 -5.40 3.99
N ILE A 112 -16.49 -6.09 2.86
CA ILE A 112 -15.17 -6.65 2.59
C ILE A 112 -14.14 -5.54 2.31
N TYR A 113 -14.55 -4.43 1.67
CA TYR A 113 -13.65 -3.32 1.40
C TYR A 113 -13.26 -2.54 2.67
N ILE A 114 -14.21 -2.33 3.59
CA ILE A 114 -13.90 -1.73 4.90
C ILE A 114 -12.99 -2.66 5.72
N LEU A 115 -13.27 -3.97 5.73
CA LEU A 115 -12.40 -4.95 6.39
C LEU A 115 -10.99 -4.97 5.79
N TRP A 116 -10.88 -4.80 4.46
CA TRP A 116 -9.59 -4.67 3.80
C TRP A 116 -8.81 -3.47 4.33
N GLY A 117 -9.43 -2.30 4.45
CA GLY A 117 -8.81 -1.11 5.04
C GLY A 117 -8.34 -1.35 6.47
N VAL A 118 -9.21 -1.87 7.35
CA VAL A 118 -8.87 -2.17 8.75
C VAL A 118 -7.67 -3.12 8.86
N THR A 119 -7.72 -4.23 8.14
CA THR A 119 -6.66 -5.24 8.20
C THR A 119 -5.35 -4.76 7.57
N TYR A 120 -5.43 -3.90 6.54
CA TYR A 120 -4.26 -3.25 5.97
C TYR A 120 -3.60 -2.29 6.96
N THR A 121 -4.38 -1.43 7.61
CA THR A 121 -3.89 -0.50 8.64
C THR A 121 -3.25 -1.23 9.82
N MET A 122 -3.78 -2.40 10.22
CA MET A 122 -3.18 -3.25 11.27
C MET A 122 -1.74 -3.64 10.97
N MET A 123 -1.37 -3.78 9.72
CA MET A 123 -0.01 -4.13 9.28
C MET A 123 0.81 -2.90 8.92
N ASP A 124 0.24 -1.95 8.16
CA ASP A 124 0.97 -0.83 7.57
C ASP A 124 1.49 0.17 8.61
N ILE A 125 0.67 0.54 9.59
CA ILE A 125 1.07 1.48 10.66
C ILE A 125 2.25 0.93 11.47
N PRO A 126 2.20 -0.31 12.02
CA PRO A 126 3.36 -0.86 12.73
C PRO A 126 4.57 -1.06 11.83
N TYR A 127 4.40 -1.37 10.54
CA TYR A 127 5.49 -1.52 9.61
C TYR A 127 6.33 -0.22 9.50
N TRP A 128 5.71 0.91 9.23
CA TRP A 128 6.40 2.20 9.15
C TRP A 128 6.87 2.69 10.52
N SER A 129 6.10 2.43 11.57
CA SER A 129 6.46 2.79 12.95
C SER A 129 7.64 1.98 13.51
N MET A 130 7.97 0.86 12.89
CA MET A 130 9.13 0.05 13.27
C MET A 130 10.46 0.74 12.93
N ILE A 131 10.51 1.62 11.90
CA ILE A 131 11.74 2.29 11.46
C ILE A 131 12.49 2.96 12.63
N PRO A 132 11.88 3.88 13.41
CA PRO A 132 12.57 4.50 14.54
C PRO A 132 12.93 3.54 15.67
N ALA A 133 12.26 2.40 15.78
CA ALA A 133 12.55 1.40 16.83
C ALA A 133 13.74 0.48 16.49
N VAL A 134 14.08 0.35 15.22
CA VAL A 134 15.20 -0.50 14.76
C VAL A 134 16.42 0.31 14.36
N THR A 135 16.32 1.62 14.24
CA THR A 135 17.41 2.54 13.86
C THR A 135 17.87 3.38 15.06
N ARG A 136 19.16 3.70 15.12
CA ARG A 136 19.74 4.47 16.23
C ARG A 136 20.03 5.93 15.87
N THR A 137 20.49 6.15 14.64
CA THR A 137 20.87 7.48 14.17
C THR A 137 19.83 8.06 13.22
N PRO A 138 19.72 9.39 13.09
CA PRO A 138 18.88 10.01 12.07
C PRO A 138 19.22 9.54 10.66
N ALA A 139 20.49 9.39 10.33
CA ALA A 139 20.96 8.92 9.03
C ALA A 139 20.53 7.47 8.72
N ASP A 140 20.58 6.55 9.72
CA ASP A 140 20.06 5.18 9.55
C ASP A 140 18.56 5.17 9.32
N ARG A 141 17.83 6.06 10.00
CA ARG A 141 16.38 6.21 9.88
C ARG A 141 15.99 6.69 8.49
N GLU A 142 16.68 7.70 7.99
CA GLU A 142 16.53 8.20 6.63
C GLU A 142 16.82 7.11 5.61
N ASN A 143 17.96 6.43 5.74
CA ASN A 143 18.39 5.37 4.82
C ASN A 143 17.37 4.22 4.76
N LEU A 144 16.86 3.75 5.92
CA LEU A 144 15.86 2.70 5.95
C LEU A 144 14.51 3.15 5.37
N SER A 145 14.13 4.41 5.61
CA SER A 145 12.92 5.01 5.02
C SER A 145 13.02 5.08 3.50
N VAL A 146 14.19 5.46 2.97
CA VAL A 146 14.48 5.48 1.52
C VAL A 146 14.37 4.09 0.93
N VAL A 147 15.03 3.10 1.53
CA VAL A 147 14.95 1.69 1.10
C VAL A 147 13.49 1.22 1.09
N GLY A 148 12.75 1.46 2.17
CA GLY A 148 11.34 1.10 2.26
C GLY A 148 10.48 1.74 1.16
N ARG A 149 10.61 3.05 0.96
CA ARG A 149 9.84 3.78 -0.07
C ARG A 149 10.18 3.37 -1.50
N THR A 150 11.48 3.17 -1.79
CA THR A 150 11.91 2.70 -3.11
C THR A 150 11.37 1.29 -3.40
N CYS A 151 11.50 0.38 -2.44
CA CYS A 151 10.98 -0.98 -2.59
C CYS A 151 9.44 -1.01 -2.69
N ALA A 152 8.73 -0.17 -1.94
CA ALA A 152 7.29 0.02 -2.06
C ALA A 152 6.89 0.45 -3.49
N GLY A 153 7.60 1.43 -4.05
CA GLY A 153 7.39 1.85 -5.43
C GLY A 153 7.66 0.75 -6.47
N VAL A 154 8.65 -0.12 -6.22
CA VAL A 154 8.87 -1.31 -7.05
C VAL A 154 7.67 -2.25 -6.99
N GLY A 155 7.11 -2.50 -5.80
CA GLY A 155 5.91 -3.31 -5.61
C GLY A 155 4.71 -2.77 -6.40
N SER A 156 4.45 -1.47 -6.30
CA SER A 156 3.38 -0.80 -7.04
C SER A 156 3.61 -0.87 -8.56
N ALA A 157 4.83 -0.69 -9.03
CA ALA A 157 5.18 -0.79 -10.46
C ALA A 157 4.96 -2.21 -11.00
N LEU A 158 5.35 -3.24 -10.25
CA LEU A 158 5.10 -4.64 -10.63
C LEU A 158 3.61 -4.92 -10.82
N ILE A 159 2.75 -4.42 -9.94
CA ILE A 159 1.30 -4.55 -10.09
C ILE A 159 0.81 -3.81 -11.34
N ALA A 160 1.24 -2.57 -11.56
CA ALA A 160 0.85 -1.81 -12.75
C ALA A 160 1.25 -2.51 -14.06
N MET A 161 2.44 -3.12 -14.09
CA MET A 161 2.97 -3.81 -15.29
C MET A 161 2.29 -5.14 -15.55
N PHE A 162 2.06 -5.95 -14.53
CA PHE A 162 1.76 -7.36 -14.71
C PHE A 162 0.30 -7.74 -14.46
N THR A 163 -0.51 -6.92 -13.75
CA THR A 163 -1.86 -7.32 -13.35
C THR A 163 -2.73 -7.72 -14.53
N MET A 164 -2.88 -6.86 -15.55
CA MET A 164 -3.77 -7.17 -16.68
C MET A 164 -3.23 -8.30 -17.56
N LEU A 165 -1.90 -8.44 -17.68
CA LEU A 165 -1.27 -9.59 -18.35
C LEU A 165 -1.62 -10.89 -17.63
N LEU A 166 -1.45 -10.91 -16.31
CA LEU A 166 -1.74 -12.10 -15.49
C LEU A 166 -3.23 -12.40 -15.44
N VAL A 167 -4.08 -11.39 -15.38
CA VAL A 167 -5.54 -11.56 -15.45
C VAL A 167 -5.94 -12.26 -16.75
N GLY A 168 -5.40 -11.83 -17.89
CA GLY A 168 -5.63 -12.47 -19.16
C GLY A 168 -5.06 -13.89 -19.24
N ALA A 169 -3.82 -14.08 -18.79
CA ALA A 169 -3.14 -15.38 -18.86
C ALA A 169 -3.75 -16.44 -17.92
N LEU A 170 -4.16 -16.04 -16.71
CA LEU A 170 -4.67 -16.96 -15.68
C LEU A 170 -6.20 -17.10 -15.71
N GLY A 171 -6.90 -16.12 -16.29
CA GLY A 171 -8.36 -16.09 -16.32
C GLY A 171 -8.98 -16.75 -17.55
N GLY A 172 -8.21 -16.94 -18.63
CA GLY A 172 -8.76 -17.38 -19.90
C GLY A 172 -9.87 -16.43 -20.39
N ASP A 173 -11.07 -16.95 -20.59
CA ASP A 173 -12.22 -16.14 -21.02
C ASP A 173 -12.91 -15.34 -19.92
N SER A 174 -12.47 -15.48 -18.65
CA SER A 174 -13.10 -14.85 -17.50
C SER A 174 -12.14 -13.96 -16.71
N GLU A 175 -12.28 -12.64 -16.84
CA GLU A 175 -11.52 -11.69 -16.01
C GLU A 175 -11.73 -11.89 -14.52
N ARG A 176 -12.94 -12.28 -14.11
CA ARG A 176 -13.25 -12.60 -12.72
C ARG A 176 -12.35 -13.69 -12.17
N THR A 177 -12.14 -14.76 -12.97
CA THR A 177 -11.24 -15.85 -12.61
C THR A 177 -9.78 -15.36 -12.59
N GLY A 178 -9.39 -14.54 -13.55
CA GLY A 178 -8.06 -13.93 -13.62
C GLY A 178 -7.73 -13.10 -12.37
N PHE A 179 -8.60 -12.18 -11.99
CA PHE A 179 -8.42 -11.36 -10.78
C PHE A 179 -8.32 -12.21 -9.50
N ARG A 180 -9.11 -13.27 -9.39
CA ARG A 180 -9.05 -14.21 -8.27
C ARG A 180 -7.66 -14.84 -8.14
N TRP A 181 -7.06 -15.31 -9.24
CA TRP A 181 -5.74 -15.93 -9.22
C TRP A 181 -4.62 -14.91 -8.99
N VAL A 182 -4.73 -13.72 -9.56
CA VAL A 182 -3.78 -12.62 -9.29
C VAL A 182 -3.81 -12.22 -7.83
N ALA A 183 -5.00 -12.08 -7.23
CA ALA A 183 -5.12 -11.75 -5.81
C ALA A 183 -4.52 -12.83 -4.91
N LEU A 184 -4.71 -14.11 -5.24
CA LEU A 184 -4.08 -15.21 -4.52
C LEU A 184 -2.56 -15.15 -4.62
N LEU A 185 -2.02 -14.96 -5.82
CA LEU A 185 -0.57 -14.83 -6.04
C LEU A 185 0.02 -13.67 -5.23
N VAL A 186 -0.61 -12.51 -5.30
CA VAL A 186 -0.17 -11.31 -4.55
C VAL A 186 -0.27 -11.53 -3.05
N ALA A 187 -1.35 -12.15 -2.56
CA ALA A 187 -1.53 -12.49 -1.15
C ALA A 187 -0.42 -13.42 -0.63
N VAL A 188 -0.04 -14.45 -1.41
CA VAL A 188 1.06 -15.36 -1.04
C VAL A 188 2.40 -14.63 -1.01
N ILE A 189 2.71 -13.83 -2.04
CA ILE A 189 3.94 -13.03 -2.08
C ILE A 189 4.00 -12.11 -0.87
N PHE A 190 2.91 -11.44 -0.54
CA PHE A 190 2.80 -10.55 0.61
C PHE A 190 3.10 -11.24 1.93
N VAL A 191 2.45 -12.38 2.19
CA VAL A 191 2.67 -13.15 3.43
C VAL A 191 4.13 -13.60 3.56
N VAL A 192 4.72 -14.08 2.48
CA VAL A 192 6.12 -14.52 2.47
C VAL A 192 7.06 -13.32 2.69
N ALA A 193 6.81 -12.20 2.01
CA ALA A 193 7.63 -10.99 2.12
C ALA A 193 7.63 -10.43 3.56
N GLU A 194 6.46 -10.32 4.18
CA GLU A 194 6.34 -9.82 5.55
C GLU A 194 6.87 -10.83 6.60
N ALA A 195 6.74 -12.12 6.35
CA ALA A 195 7.36 -13.14 7.19
C ALA A 195 8.90 -13.02 7.18
N ILE A 196 9.51 -12.81 6.01
CA ILE A 196 10.95 -12.56 5.87
C ILE A 196 11.36 -11.28 6.61
N CYS A 197 10.58 -10.20 6.46
CA CYS A 197 10.82 -8.95 7.17
C CYS A 197 10.79 -9.16 8.69
N CYS A 198 9.73 -9.73 9.22
CA CYS A 198 9.57 -9.96 10.66
C CYS A 198 10.57 -10.95 11.25
N ALA A 199 11.03 -11.94 10.48
CA ALA A 199 12.07 -12.88 10.92
C ALA A 199 13.45 -12.22 11.03
N SER A 200 13.76 -11.31 10.10
CA SER A 200 15.09 -10.71 9.95
C SER A 200 15.26 -9.42 10.77
N VAL A 201 14.23 -8.59 10.83
CA VAL A 201 14.27 -7.28 11.50
C VAL A 201 13.73 -7.43 12.92
N LYS A 202 14.61 -7.28 13.92
CA LYS A 202 14.25 -7.37 15.34
C LYS A 202 14.31 -6.00 15.99
N GLU A 203 13.30 -5.71 16.80
CA GLU A 203 13.28 -4.50 17.62
C GLU A 203 14.41 -4.56 18.67
N THR A 204 15.29 -3.56 18.70
CA THR A 204 16.50 -3.57 19.53
C THR A 204 16.35 -2.79 20.86
N GLY A 205 15.15 -2.37 21.22
CA GLY A 205 14.93 -1.69 22.50
C GLY A 205 13.50 -1.18 22.68
N SER A 206 13.05 -1.21 23.89
CA SER A 206 11.85 -0.52 24.34
C SER A 206 12.15 0.98 24.47
N ALA A 207 12.26 1.70 23.36
CA ALA A 207 12.10 3.14 23.42
C ALA A 207 10.71 3.39 24.01
N GLU A 208 10.62 4.00 25.18
CA GLU A 208 9.36 4.47 25.73
C GLU A 208 8.83 5.55 24.79
N ILE A 209 8.02 5.13 23.83
CA ILE A 209 7.26 6.07 23.03
C ILE A 209 6.19 6.61 23.98
N LYS A 210 6.32 7.87 24.38
CA LYS A 210 5.25 8.57 25.11
C LYS A 210 4.01 8.48 24.24
N THR A 211 3.02 7.76 24.72
CA THR A 211 1.73 7.64 24.02
C THR A 211 0.98 8.94 24.18
N ALA A 212 0.97 9.76 23.15
CA ALA A 212 0.07 10.90 23.07
C ALA A 212 -1.37 10.40 22.86
N THR A 213 -2.34 11.08 23.42
CA THR A 213 -3.75 10.86 23.12
C THR A 213 -4.05 11.37 21.70
N VAL A 214 -5.09 10.85 21.07
CA VAL A 214 -5.51 11.30 19.71
C VAL A 214 -5.73 12.82 19.69
N GLY A 215 -6.32 13.39 20.75
CA GLY A 215 -6.51 14.85 20.87
C GLY A 215 -5.18 15.63 20.94
N GLU A 216 -4.19 15.12 21.65
CA GLU A 216 -2.84 15.73 21.71
C GLU A 216 -2.14 15.64 20.35
N MET A 217 -2.33 14.57 19.60
CA MET A 217 -1.79 14.43 18.24
C MET A 217 -2.36 15.49 17.29
N PHE A 218 -3.68 15.65 17.26
CA PHE A 218 -4.33 16.70 16.47
C PHE A 218 -3.91 18.11 16.91
N LYS A 219 -3.85 18.37 18.22
CA LYS A 219 -3.40 19.67 18.75
C LYS A 219 -1.96 19.96 18.33
N ALA A 220 -1.06 18.98 18.41
CA ALA A 220 0.34 19.14 17.98
C ALA A 220 0.44 19.41 16.48
N LEU A 221 -0.36 18.71 15.65
CA LEU A 221 -0.40 18.91 14.21
C LEU A 221 -0.87 20.33 13.85
N PHE A 222 -2.02 20.76 14.40
CA PHE A 222 -2.58 22.08 14.11
C PHE A 222 -1.80 23.24 14.72
N SER A 223 -0.92 22.97 15.68
CA SER A 223 -0.02 23.98 16.27
C SER A 223 1.33 24.09 15.54
N ASN A 224 1.55 23.29 14.50
CA ASN A 224 2.81 23.27 13.77
C ASN A 224 2.56 23.58 12.28
N ASP A 225 2.79 24.83 11.89
CA ASP A 225 2.58 25.32 10.52
C ASP A 225 3.39 24.55 9.49
N GLN A 226 4.62 24.15 9.82
CA GLN A 226 5.46 23.34 8.93
C GLN A 226 4.86 21.96 8.68
N ALA A 227 4.35 21.32 9.73
CA ALA A 227 3.68 20.03 9.61
C ALA A 227 2.41 20.15 8.77
N LEU A 228 1.62 21.20 8.93
CA LEU A 228 0.42 21.45 8.11
C LEU A 228 0.74 21.60 6.63
N VAL A 229 1.78 22.36 6.28
CA VAL A 229 2.22 22.51 4.88
C VAL A 229 2.64 21.17 4.29
N VAL A 230 3.42 20.38 5.03
CA VAL A 230 3.85 19.04 4.58
C VAL A 230 2.65 18.12 4.40
N VAL A 231 1.73 18.05 5.36
CA VAL A 231 0.51 17.24 5.28
C VAL A 231 -0.36 17.69 4.10
N GLY A 232 -0.58 18.99 3.93
CA GLY A 232 -1.33 19.54 2.79
C GLY A 232 -0.71 19.15 1.44
N SER A 233 0.60 19.25 1.32
CA SER A 233 1.34 18.85 0.12
C SER A 233 1.19 17.34 -0.16
N ILE A 234 1.33 16.51 0.87
CA ILE A 234 1.16 15.05 0.75
C ILE A 234 -0.26 14.71 0.31
N VAL A 235 -1.29 15.35 0.89
CA VAL A 235 -2.69 15.13 0.51
C VAL A 235 -2.92 15.47 -0.96
N LEU A 236 -2.45 16.63 -1.42
CA LEU A 236 -2.60 17.05 -2.82
C LEU A 236 -1.90 16.09 -3.80
N ILE A 237 -0.64 15.74 -3.51
CA ILE A 237 0.14 14.83 -4.36
C ILE A 237 -0.53 13.44 -4.41
N ASN A 238 -0.89 12.88 -3.26
CA ASN A 238 -1.54 11.57 -3.23
C ASN A 238 -2.91 11.59 -3.91
N SER A 239 -3.71 12.65 -3.73
CA SER A 239 -4.99 12.80 -4.43
C SER A 239 -4.82 12.79 -5.95
N ALA A 240 -3.82 13.52 -6.48
CA ALA A 240 -3.51 13.53 -7.90
C ALA A 240 -3.08 12.14 -8.39
N LEU A 241 -2.21 11.44 -7.65
CA LEU A 241 -1.76 10.09 -7.99
C LEU A 241 -2.91 9.08 -7.97
N TYR A 242 -3.79 9.12 -6.96
CA TYR A 242 -4.95 8.22 -6.88
C TYR A 242 -5.97 8.46 -7.98
N LEU A 243 -6.27 9.71 -8.29
CA LEU A 243 -7.14 10.05 -9.42
C LEU A 243 -6.56 9.50 -10.71
N THR A 244 -5.29 9.78 -11.00
CA THR A 244 -4.64 9.29 -12.21
C THR A 244 -4.65 7.75 -12.27
N SER A 245 -4.26 7.08 -11.20
CA SER A 245 -4.20 5.60 -11.16
C SER A 245 -5.56 4.93 -11.36
N ASN A 246 -6.63 5.52 -10.84
CA ASN A 246 -7.98 4.96 -11.01
C ASN A 246 -8.58 5.27 -12.37
N PHE A 247 -8.29 6.44 -12.96
CA PHE A 247 -8.93 6.84 -14.21
C PHE A 247 -8.15 6.44 -15.47
N ILE A 248 -6.86 6.13 -15.38
CA ILE A 248 -6.04 5.79 -16.54
C ILE A 248 -6.57 4.56 -17.28
N ILE A 249 -7.09 3.55 -16.57
CA ILE A 249 -7.67 2.35 -17.20
C ILE A 249 -8.92 2.69 -18.01
N TYR A 250 -9.74 3.63 -17.50
CA TYR A 250 -10.96 4.09 -18.18
C TYR A 250 -10.64 4.94 -19.41
N PHE A 251 -9.58 5.77 -19.35
CA PHE A 251 -9.08 6.49 -20.53
C PHE A 251 -8.73 5.52 -21.66
N PHE A 252 -7.98 4.46 -21.37
CA PHE A 252 -7.66 3.46 -22.39
C PHE A 252 -8.88 2.69 -22.87
N LYS A 253 -9.83 2.40 -21.98
CA LYS A 253 -11.03 1.64 -22.32
C LYS A 253 -12.02 2.41 -23.19
N TYR A 254 -12.28 3.68 -22.87
CA TYR A 254 -13.38 4.43 -23.46
C TYR A 254 -12.95 5.48 -24.49
N ASP A 255 -11.75 6.03 -24.40
CA ASP A 255 -11.29 7.16 -25.22
C ASP A 255 -10.21 6.74 -26.22
N PHE A 256 -9.19 6.05 -25.80
CA PHE A 256 -8.01 5.77 -26.61
C PHE A 256 -8.03 4.43 -27.34
N GLY A 257 -8.46 3.34 -26.70
CA GLY A 257 -8.03 1.99 -27.06
C GLY A 257 -8.88 1.17 -28.01
N GLY A 258 -10.13 1.52 -28.31
CA GLY A 258 -11.02 0.70 -29.14
C GLY A 258 -11.05 -0.78 -28.70
N THR A 259 -11.09 -1.72 -29.64
CA THR A 259 -11.12 -3.18 -29.35
C THR A 259 -9.82 -3.73 -28.74
N GLY A 260 -8.69 -3.03 -28.94
CA GLY A 260 -7.36 -3.42 -28.42
C GLY A 260 -6.91 -2.72 -27.15
N TRP A 261 -7.79 -2.03 -26.44
CA TRP A 261 -7.44 -1.15 -25.31
C TRP A 261 -6.61 -1.82 -24.22
N LYS A 262 -6.83 -3.11 -23.93
CA LYS A 262 -6.08 -3.85 -22.90
C LYS A 262 -4.60 -3.96 -23.24
N ALA A 263 -4.26 -4.22 -24.52
CA ALA A 263 -2.88 -4.30 -24.98
C ALA A 263 -2.20 -2.92 -24.86
N SER A 264 -2.89 -1.86 -25.26
CA SER A 264 -2.40 -0.47 -25.16
C SER A 264 -2.19 -0.04 -23.71
N TYR A 265 -3.14 -0.35 -22.82
CA TYR A 265 -3.02 -0.11 -21.40
C TYR A 265 -1.85 -0.88 -20.76
N THR A 266 -1.70 -2.16 -21.11
CA THR A 266 -0.60 -2.98 -20.62
C THR A 266 0.76 -2.45 -21.07
N LEU A 267 0.88 -2.05 -22.35
CA LEU A 267 2.12 -1.48 -22.89
C LEU A 267 2.46 -0.16 -22.16
N PHE A 268 1.48 0.73 -22.01
CA PHE A 268 1.64 1.98 -21.26
C PHE A 268 2.08 1.73 -19.82
N SER A 269 1.39 0.83 -19.11
CA SER A 269 1.69 0.51 -17.71
C SER A 269 3.06 -0.15 -17.56
N THR A 270 3.48 -0.97 -18.53
CA THR A 270 4.80 -1.61 -18.53
C THR A 270 5.91 -0.57 -18.71
N ILE A 271 5.77 0.33 -19.69
CA ILE A 271 6.76 1.40 -19.92
C ILE A 271 6.79 2.34 -18.70
N GLY A 272 5.62 2.75 -18.21
CA GLY A 272 5.51 3.64 -17.04
C GLY A 272 6.11 3.01 -15.78
N GLY A 273 5.80 1.74 -15.50
CA GLY A 273 6.35 1.00 -14.36
C GLY A 273 7.86 0.81 -14.45
N ALA A 274 8.38 0.47 -15.64
CA ALA A 274 9.83 0.36 -15.86
C ALA A 274 10.52 1.73 -15.65
N ALA A 275 9.95 2.80 -16.19
CA ALA A 275 10.45 4.15 -15.99
C ALA A 275 10.42 4.57 -14.51
N GLN A 276 9.36 4.23 -13.78
CA GLN A 276 9.25 4.47 -12.34
C GLN A 276 10.37 3.76 -11.55
N ILE A 277 10.60 2.49 -11.82
CA ILE A 277 11.69 1.72 -11.16
C ILE A 277 13.04 2.35 -11.47
N LEU A 278 13.33 2.66 -12.73
CA LEU A 278 14.58 3.29 -13.13
C LEU A 278 14.76 4.67 -12.46
N ALA A 279 13.71 5.48 -12.41
CA ALA A 279 13.75 6.78 -11.75
C ALA A 279 14.04 6.65 -10.25
N MET A 280 13.42 5.70 -9.57
CA MET A 280 13.68 5.46 -8.14
C MET A 280 15.10 4.95 -7.88
N MET A 281 15.63 4.09 -8.74
CA MET A 281 16.96 3.51 -8.56
C MET A 281 18.09 4.49 -8.94
N VAL A 282 17.87 5.37 -9.91
CA VAL A 282 18.92 6.24 -10.47
C VAL A 282 18.74 7.71 -10.05
N LEU A 283 17.55 8.29 -10.29
CA LEU A 283 17.35 9.73 -10.04
C LEU A 283 17.34 10.06 -8.55
N TYR A 284 16.73 9.21 -7.72
CA TYR A 284 16.63 9.51 -6.30
C TYR A 284 18.01 9.61 -5.61
N PRO A 285 18.95 8.65 -5.75
CA PRO A 285 20.29 8.78 -5.18
C PRO A 285 21.11 9.94 -5.78
N VAL A 286 20.93 10.24 -7.06
CA VAL A 286 21.63 11.34 -7.72
C VAL A 286 21.13 12.68 -7.19
N LEU A 287 19.82 12.89 -7.15
CA LEU A 287 19.22 14.10 -6.61
C LEU A 287 19.53 14.30 -5.12
N GLY A 288 19.50 13.23 -4.33
CA GLY A 288 19.89 13.26 -2.92
C GLY A 288 21.33 13.76 -2.71
N LYS A 289 22.28 13.29 -3.52
CA LYS A 289 23.65 13.76 -3.49
C LYS A 289 23.79 15.23 -3.94
N MET A 290 23.09 15.61 -5.00
CA MET A 290 23.13 17.00 -5.49
C MET A 290 22.55 17.98 -4.47
N LEU A 291 21.43 17.63 -3.83
CA LEU A 291 20.78 18.47 -2.83
C LEU A 291 21.59 18.55 -1.53
N SER A 292 22.23 17.45 -1.08
CA SER A 292 23.11 17.47 0.08
C SER A 292 24.35 18.35 -0.16
N HIS A 293 24.92 18.34 -1.36
CA HIS A 293 26.01 19.24 -1.71
C HIS A 293 25.57 20.72 -1.80
N ALA A 294 24.36 20.99 -2.28
CA ALA A 294 23.82 22.34 -2.35
C ALA A 294 23.43 22.90 -0.98
N ALA A 295 23.07 22.03 -0.01
CA ALA A 295 22.73 22.42 1.35
C ALA A 295 23.92 22.58 2.29
N GLY A 296 25.15 22.29 1.83
CA GLY A 296 26.38 22.52 2.62
C GLY A 296 26.57 21.61 3.84
N TYR A 297 25.98 20.39 3.82
CA TYR A 297 26.15 19.36 4.83
C TYR A 297 26.99 18.19 4.29
#